data_470f7866827bfa60937c4f6c09d22f34
#
_entry.id   470f7866827bfa60937c4f6c09d22f34
#
_cell.length_a   1.000
_cell.length_b   1.000
_cell.length_c   1.000
_cell.angle_alpha   90.00
_cell.angle_beta   90.00
_cell.angle_gamma   90.00
#
_symmetry.space_group_name_H-M   'P 1'
#
loop_
_entity.id
_entity.type
_entity.pdbx_description
1 polymer ?
#
loop_
_entity_poly.entity_id
_entity_poly.type
_entity_poly.pdbx_seq_one_letter_code
_entity_poly.pdbx_strand_id
1 'polypeptide(L)'
;MDILKKKLAAGAAVVALGGFLAACDNGADTDDNGDNGDAVTAASITDDASEVEASLSADGNWITAITADVTIDGDLTVAGTFYDKDDEDGDVYRKLALYAQDEDRNVTEEYTLSVGTMIVESPNFRIQEGTVDGDVYVEEDGFELFNATVTGDVTFSSQEYMDSALLDEGTVEGEVSVDE
;
A
#
# COMPACT_ATOMS: atom_id res chain seq x y z
N MET A 1 -35.49 -48.17 -28.29
CA MET A 1 -35.91 -48.92 -27.07
C MET A 1 -35.50 -48.09 -25.93
N ASP A 2 -36.41 -47.39 -25.54
CA ASP A 2 -37.28 -47.24 -24.38
C ASP A 2 -36.53 -46.44 -23.28
N ILE A 3 -36.94 -45.18 -23.12
CA ILE A 3 -38.09 -44.61 -22.43
C ILE A 3 -38.08 -44.96 -20.92
N LEU A 4 -38.00 -43.98 -20.07
CA LEU A 4 -39.06 -43.47 -19.17
C LEU A 4 -38.41 -42.73 -18.01
N LYS A 5 -38.55 -41.45 -17.93
CA LYS A 5 -39.62 -40.64 -17.30
C LYS A 5 -39.75 -40.75 -15.79
N LYS A 6 -39.76 -39.53 -15.24
CA LYS A 6 -40.57 -39.04 -14.09
C LYS A 6 -39.86 -39.04 -12.74
N LYS A 7 -40.02 -38.06 -11.85
CA LYS A 7 -40.90 -36.85 -11.70
C LYS A 7 -40.33 -36.02 -10.57
N LEU A 8 -40.44 -34.74 -10.72
CA LEU A 8 -40.85 -33.68 -9.83
C LEU A 8 -41.25 -34.08 -8.38
N ALA A 9 -40.75 -33.33 -7.41
CA ALA A 9 -41.52 -32.86 -6.29
C ALA A 9 -40.97 -31.53 -5.78
N ALA A 10 -41.79 -30.52 -5.91
CA ALA A 10 -41.63 -29.17 -5.34
C ALA A 10 -42.00 -29.25 -3.85
N GLY A 11 -41.30 -28.48 -3.03
CA GLY A 11 -41.67 -28.25 -1.66
C GLY A 11 -41.30 -26.84 -1.26
N ALA A 12 -42.26 -25.92 -1.41
CA ALA A 12 -42.19 -24.60 -0.84
C ALA A 12 -42.57 -24.66 0.64
N ALA A 13 -41.79 -24.02 1.49
CA ALA A 13 -42.19 -23.66 2.83
C ALA A 13 -41.75 -22.22 3.11
N VAL A 14 -42.72 -21.35 3.10
CA VAL A 14 -42.71 -19.98 3.61
C VAL A 14 -43.08 -20.04 5.09
N VAL A 15 -42.32 -19.39 5.97
CA VAL A 15 -42.77 -18.84 7.27
C VAL A 15 -41.75 -17.77 7.62
N ALA A 16 -42.05 -16.55 7.54
CA ALA A 16 -42.76 -15.58 8.38
C ALA A 16 -41.82 -14.85 9.36
N LEU A 17 -41.68 -13.62 9.06
CA LEU A 17 -41.72 -12.38 9.86
C LEU A 17 -41.59 -12.54 11.41
N GLY A 18 -40.59 -11.91 11.96
CA GLY A 18 -40.53 -11.54 13.34
C GLY A 18 -39.59 -10.35 13.50
N GLY A 19 -40.14 -9.15 13.37
CA GLY A 19 -39.43 -7.92 13.75
C GLY A 19 -39.38 -7.78 15.25
N PHE A 20 -38.28 -7.29 15.75
CA PHE A 20 -38.21 -6.57 17.02
C PHE A 20 -37.34 -5.34 16.87
N LEU A 21 -38.04 -4.20 16.91
CA LEU A 21 -37.51 -2.92 17.27
C LEU A 21 -37.40 -2.88 18.80
N ALA A 22 -36.34 -2.38 19.31
CA ALA A 22 -36.17 -1.52 20.48
C ALA A 22 -34.85 -1.83 21.17
N ALA A 23 -34.13 -0.89 21.33
CA ALA A 23 -33.94 0.16 22.30
C ALA A 23 -32.46 0.25 22.67
N CYS A 24 -31.98 1.47 22.63
CA CYS A 24 -30.76 1.94 23.28
C CYS A 24 -30.70 1.48 24.72
N ASP A 25 -29.58 0.95 25.14
CA ASP A 25 -29.09 1.23 26.49
C ASP A 25 -27.56 1.16 26.57
N ASN A 26 -27.07 2.04 27.35
CA ASN A 26 -25.74 2.39 27.68
C ASN A 26 -25.15 1.38 28.65
N GLY A 27 -23.92 0.91 28.44
CA GLY A 27 -23.27 0.16 29.52
C GLY A 27 -22.14 -0.76 29.10
N ALA A 28 -20.95 -0.29 29.27
CA ALA A 28 -19.74 -0.92 29.79
C ALA A 28 -19.46 -2.42 29.57
N ASP A 29 -18.21 -2.63 29.16
CA ASP A 29 -17.36 -3.79 29.43
C ASP A 29 -17.81 -5.17 28.97
N THR A 30 -17.18 -5.62 27.91
CA THR A 30 -16.75 -7.01 27.84
C THR A 30 -15.52 -7.13 26.98
N ASP A 31 -14.43 -7.52 27.64
CA ASP A 31 -13.30 -8.18 27.03
C ASP A 31 -13.80 -9.33 26.15
N ASP A 32 -13.70 -9.20 24.85
CA ASP A 32 -13.72 -10.34 23.96
C ASP A 32 -12.35 -10.47 23.29
N ASN A 33 -11.57 -11.35 23.88
CA ASN A 33 -10.40 -11.95 23.30
C ASN A 33 -10.82 -12.72 22.03
N GLY A 34 -10.91 -12.04 20.93
CA GLY A 34 -11.02 -12.58 19.60
C GLY A 34 -9.72 -12.28 18.87
N ASP A 35 -8.70 -13.09 19.14
CA ASP A 35 -7.53 -13.23 18.30
C ASP A 35 -7.97 -13.61 16.88
N ASN A 36 -8.09 -12.63 16.01
CA ASN A 36 -8.09 -12.66 14.57
C ASN A 36 -7.83 -11.24 14.04
N GLY A 37 -6.84 -10.64 14.57
CA GLY A 37 -6.35 -9.39 14.09
C GLY A 37 -5.00 -9.65 13.48
N ASP A 38 -4.95 -10.13 12.29
CA ASP A 38 -3.78 -9.78 11.53
C ASP A 38 -3.89 -8.30 11.20
N ALA A 39 -2.97 -7.55 11.79
CA ALA A 39 -2.94 -6.13 11.74
C ALA A 39 -2.68 -5.66 10.31
N VAL A 40 -3.76 -5.40 9.60
CA VAL A 40 -3.74 -4.60 8.38
C VAL A 40 -4.09 -3.15 8.69
N THR A 41 -4.03 -2.76 9.96
CA THR A 41 -4.36 -1.40 10.41
C THR A 41 -3.25 -0.39 10.13
N ALA A 42 -2.08 -0.85 9.73
CA ALA A 42 -0.91 -0.04 9.42
C ALA A 42 -0.60 0.08 7.92
N ALA A 43 -1.40 -0.54 7.07
CA ALA A 43 -1.28 -0.44 5.61
C ALA A 43 -2.48 0.30 5.04
N SER A 44 -2.25 1.31 4.22
CA SER A 44 -3.26 1.89 3.34
C SER A 44 -3.26 1.14 2.01
N ILE A 45 -4.43 0.70 1.56
CA ILE A 45 -4.63 0.05 0.27
C ILE A 45 -5.68 0.86 -0.48
N THR A 46 -5.31 1.57 -1.53
CA THR A 46 -6.19 2.54 -2.19
C THR A 46 -5.83 2.76 -3.65
N ASP A 47 -6.77 3.28 -4.42
CA ASP A 47 -6.59 3.82 -5.77
C ASP A 47 -6.95 5.34 -5.84
N ASP A 48 -7.17 5.96 -4.69
CA ASP A 48 -7.46 7.39 -4.59
C ASP A 48 -6.20 8.21 -4.31
N ALA A 49 -5.93 9.20 -5.14
CA ALA A 49 -4.74 10.03 -5.06
C ALA A 49 -4.61 10.75 -3.70
N SER A 50 -5.72 11.27 -3.16
CA SER A 50 -5.70 11.99 -1.88
C SER A 50 -5.44 11.06 -0.68
N GLU A 51 -5.86 9.80 -0.77
CA GLU A 51 -5.55 8.79 0.23
C GLU A 51 -4.09 8.32 0.14
N VAL A 52 -3.52 8.25 -1.08
CA VAL A 52 -2.08 7.99 -1.27
C VAL A 52 -1.24 9.11 -0.65
N GLU A 53 -1.58 10.38 -0.93
CA GLU A 53 -0.90 11.54 -0.31
C GLU A 53 -0.99 11.51 1.21
N ALA A 54 -2.18 11.26 1.77
CA ALA A 54 -2.39 11.17 3.21
C ALA A 54 -1.61 9.99 3.83
N SER A 55 -1.61 8.84 3.17
CA SER A 55 -0.90 7.64 3.64
C SER A 55 0.62 7.80 3.61
N LEU A 56 1.17 8.59 2.69
CA LEU A 56 2.60 8.87 2.58
C LEU A 56 3.05 10.10 3.39
N SER A 57 2.14 10.83 4.02
CA SER A 57 2.46 11.96 4.89
C SER A 57 3.17 11.52 6.19
N ALA A 58 3.61 12.50 6.99
CA ALA A 58 4.27 12.26 8.28
C ALA A 58 3.38 11.55 9.33
N ASP A 59 2.05 11.71 9.21
CA ASP A 59 1.06 11.07 10.08
C ASP A 59 0.39 9.86 9.39
N GLY A 60 0.97 9.35 8.31
CA GLY A 60 0.42 8.30 7.48
C GLY A 60 0.73 6.88 7.96
N ASN A 61 1.08 6.00 7.01
CA ASN A 61 1.27 4.57 7.27
C ASN A 61 2.67 4.10 6.87
N TRP A 62 3.13 3.01 7.48
CA TRP A 62 4.41 2.39 7.12
C TRP A 62 4.35 1.61 5.80
N ILE A 63 3.16 1.16 5.36
CA ILE A 63 2.92 0.63 4.01
C ILE A 63 1.79 1.41 3.35
N THR A 64 2.04 1.86 2.13
CA THR A 64 1.04 2.35 1.18
C THR A 64 1.05 1.43 -0.03
N ALA A 65 -0.09 0.83 -0.37
CA ALA A 65 -0.25 0.00 -1.55
C ALA A 65 -1.31 0.59 -2.46
N ILE A 66 -1.01 0.73 -3.76
CA ILE A 66 -2.01 1.11 -4.74
C ILE A 66 -2.59 -0.12 -5.43
N THR A 67 -3.84 -0.03 -5.88
CA THR A 67 -4.59 -1.12 -6.51
C THR A 67 -4.98 -0.83 -7.95
N ALA A 68 -4.58 0.32 -8.46
CA ALA A 68 -4.68 0.75 -9.85
C ALA A 68 -3.63 1.83 -10.12
N ASP A 69 -3.49 2.26 -11.35
CA ASP A 69 -2.68 3.43 -11.70
C ASP A 69 -3.25 4.68 -11.04
N VAL A 70 -2.40 5.46 -10.38
CA VAL A 70 -2.76 6.70 -9.68
C VAL A 70 -1.97 7.86 -10.25
N THR A 71 -2.64 9.00 -10.42
CA THR A 71 -1.98 10.27 -10.81
C THR A 71 -2.20 11.31 -9.73
N ILE A 72 -1.12 11.91 -9.26
CA ILE A 72 -1.12 13.03 -8.33
C ILE A 72 -0.66 14.28 -9.09
N ASP A 73 -1.49 15.32 -9.09
CA ASP A 73 -1.18 16.57 -9.76
C ASP A 73 -0.13 17.37 -8.95
N GLY A 74 1.12 17.34 -9.37
CA GLY A 74 2.23 18.06 -8.74
C GLY A 74 3.18 17.17 -7.96
N ASP A 75 3.76 17.72 -6.89
CA ASP A 75 4.78 17.03 -6.11
C ASP A 75 4.15 16.25 -4.95
N LEU A 76 4.75 15.09 -4.62
CA LEU A 76 4.34 14.23 -3.53
C LEU A 76 5.46 14.16 -2.48
N THR A 77 5.17 14.53 -1.24
CA THR A 77 6.13 14.38 -0.15
C THR A 77 5.88 13.09 0.65
N VAL A 78 6.91 12.29 0.78
CA VAL A 78 6.95 11.08 1.61
C VAL A 78 7.71 11.42 2.89
N ALA A 79 7.01 11.64 4.00
CA ALA A 79 7.61 12.16 5.23
C ALA A 79 7.29 11.32 6.46
N GLY A 80 8.18 11.40 7.46
CA GLY A 80 8.02 10.73 8.75
C GLY A 80 8.85 9.47 8.90
N THR A 81 9.09 9.08 10.14
CA THR A 81 9.82 7.86 10.49
C THR A 81 8.83 6.79 10.89
N PHE A 82 8.87 5.66 10.21
CA PHE A 82 8.00 4.51 10.46
C PHE A 82 8.85 3.27 10.76
N TYR A 83 8.21 2.27 11.35
CA TYR A 83 8.87 1.03 11.76
C TYR A 83 8.16 -0.17 11.14
N ASP A 84 8.92 -1.25 10.89
CA ASP A 84 8.35 -2.50 10.37
C ASP A 84 7.26 -3.02 11.32
N LYS A 85 6.06 -3.23 10.77
CA LYS A 85 4.86 -3.68 11.51
C LYS A 85 4.39 -2.74 12.63
N ASP A 86 4.70 -1.43 12.53
CA ASP A 86 4.42 -0.43 13.57
C ASP A 86 5.05 -0.77 14.94
N ASP A 87 6.11 -1.54 14.95
CA ASP A 87 6.85 -1.89 16.15
C ASP A 87 8.00 -0.89 16.36
N GLU A 88 7.86 0.03 17.32
CA GLU A 88 8.89 1.04 17.63
C GLU A 88 10.25 0.44 18.07
N ASP A 89 10.27 -0.83 18.45
CA ASP A 89 11.49 -1.59 18.75
C ASP A 89 12.05 -2.30 17.50
N GLY A 90 11.32 -2.23 16.36
CA GLY A 90 11.70 -2.81 15.08
C GLY A 90 12.63 -1.94 14.26
N ASP A 91 12.94 -2.41 13.06
CA ASP A 91 13.74 -1.65 12.11
C ASP A 91 12.95 -0.48 11.52
N VAL A 92 13.61 0.66 11.33
CA VAL A 92 13.03 1.80 10.59
C VAL A 92 12.78 1.34 9.16
N TYR A 93 11.53 1.42 8.72
CA TYR A 93 11.12 0.92 7.42
C TYR A 93 9.81 1.55 6.95
N ARG A 94 9.76 1.94 5.69
CA ARG A 94 8.54 2.38 5.02
C ARG A 94 8.48 1.86 3.60
N LYS A 95 7.29 1.53 3.10
CA LYS A 95 7.12 0.95 1.77
C LYS A 95 5.98 1.57 0.98
N LEU A 96 6.26 1.88 -0.29
CA LEU A 96 5.27 2.07 -1.34
C LEU A 96 5.24 0.80 -2.21
N ALA A 97 4.11 0.13 -2.26
CA ALA A 97 3.88 -1.07 -3.04
C ALA A 97 3.03 -0.74 -4.27
N LEU A 98 3.63 -0.88 -5.46
CA LEU A 98 2.99 -0.58 -6.74
C LEU A 98 2.60 -1.87 -7.48
N TYR A 99 2.01 -2.83 -6.74
CA TYR A 99 1.67 -4.14 -7.30
C TYR A 99 0.53 -4.83 -6.54
N ALA A 100 -0.13 -5.77 -7.23
CA ALA A 100 -0.96 -6.78 -6.61
C ALA A 100 -0.24 -8.14 -6.56
N GLN A 101 -0.62 -8.98 -5.61
CA GLN A 101 -0.08 -10.33 -5.46
C GLN A 101 -1.17 -11.34 -5.14
N ASP A 102 -0.93 -12.61 -5.52
CA ASP A 102 -1.78 -13.73 -5.16
C ASP A 102 -1.50 -14.27 -3.73
N GLU A 103 -2.23 -15.31 -3.32
CA GLU A 103 -2.08 -15.95 -2.00
C GLU A 103 -0.68 -16.59 -1.80
N ASP A 104 0.01 -16.92 -2.89
CA ASP A 104 1.37 -17.47 -2.89
C ASP A 104 2.44 -16.36 -2.95
N ARG A 105 2.03 -15.08 -2.89
CA ARG A 105 2.87 -13.87 -2.98
C ARG A 105 3.55 -13.67 -4.34
N ASN A 106 3.01 -14.24 -5.40
CA ASN A 106 3.46 -13.91 -6.74
C ASN A 106 2.82 -12.60 -7.19
N VAL A 107 3.62 -11.70 -7.75
CA VAL A 107 3.13 -10.48 -8.37
C VAL A 107 2.21 -10.84 -9.53
N THR A 108 1.00 -10.31 -9.52
CA THR A 108 -0.02 -10.58 -10.54
C THR A 108 -0.27 -9.37 -11.43
N GLU A 109 -0.12 -8.18 -10.90
CA GLU A 109 -0.27 -6.91 -11.60
C GLU A 109 0.71 -5.89 -11.02
N GLU A 110 1.18 -4.98 -11.85
CA GLU A 110 2.01 -3.84 -11.48
C GLU A 110 1.30 -2.56 -11.88
N TYR A 111 1.50 -1.50 -11.10
CA TYR A 111 0.82 -0.23 -11.26
C TYR A 111 1.80 0.91 -11.41
N THR A 112 1.28 2.02 -11.94
CA THR A 112 2.03 3.27 -12.11
C THR A 112 1.51 4.35 -11.17
N LEU A 113 2.41 4.98 -10.44
CA LEU A 113 2.16 6.22 -9.72
C LEU A 113 2.79 7.37 -10.50
N SER A 114 1.96 8.23 -11.12
CA SER A 114 2.41 9.41 -11.84
C SER A 114 2.41 10.62 -10.92
N VAL A 115 3.56 11.31 -10.83
CA VAL A 115 3.77 12.49 -9.98
C VAL A 115 4.67 13.49 -10.72
N GLY A 116 4.71 14.75 -10.28
CA GLY A 116 5.75 15.68 -10.73
C GLY A 116 7.11 15.29 -10.16
N THR A 117 7.30 15.52 -8.88
CA THR A 117 8.48 15.05 -8.12
C THR A 117 8.02 14.34 -6.84
N MET A 118 8.57 13.16 -6.57
CA MET A 118 8.44 12.51 -5.28
C MET A 118 9.59 12.95 -4.38
N ILE A 119 9.29 13.69 -3.30
CA ILE A 119 10.27 14.16 -2.33
C ILE A 119 10.29 13.17 -1.16
N VAL A 120 11.42 12.51 -0.94
CA VAL A 120 11.58 11.46 0.07
C VAL A 120 12.31 12.01 1.29
N GLU A 121 11.54 12.32 2.34
CA GLU A 121 11.96 12.75 3.67
C GLU A 121 11.77 11.64 4.71
N SER A 122 11.62 10.40 4.28
CA SER A 122 11.36 9.24 5.13
C SER A 122 12.52 8.27 5.03
N PRO A 123 13.23 7.96 6.14
CA PRO A 123 14.37 7.04 6.10
C PRO A 123 13.94 5.62 5.79
N ASN A 124 14.83 4.87 5.12
CA ASN A 124 14.63 3.48 4.68
C ASN A 124 13.33 3.28 3.90
N PHE A 125 13.02 4.25 3.03
CA PHE A 125 11.85 4.19 2.16
C PHE A 125 12.12 3.31 0.95
N ARG A 126 11.29 2.28 0.79
CA ARG A 126 11.34 1.35 -0.35
C ARG A 126 10.18 1.60 -1.31
N ILE A 127 10.50 1.71 -2.59
CA ILE A 127 9.53 1.56 -3.68
C ILE A 127 9.66 0.13 -4.20
N GLN A 128 8.57 -0.62 -4.17
CA GLN A 128 8.56 -2.03 -4.53
C GLN A 128 7.65 -2.30 -5.71
N GLU A 129 8.21 -2.95 -6.75
CA GLU A 129 7.58 -3.30 -8.02
C GLU A 129 7.01 -2.07 -8.75
N GLY A 130 6.42 -2.25 -9.91
CA GLY A 130 5.73 -1.20 -10.67
C GLY A 130 6.58 0.01 -11.07
N THR A 131 5.92 1.15 -11.28
CA THR A 131 6.57 2.34 -11.86
C THR A 131 6.19 3.62 -11.12
N VAL A 132 7.18 4.46 -10.83
CA VAL A 132 7.00 5.88 -10.51
C VAL A 132 7.28 6.67 -11.80
N ASP A 133 6.25 7.28 -12.36
CA ASP A 133 6.34 8.13 -13.55
C ASP A 133 6.49 9.59 -13.11
N GLY A 134 7.73 10.03 -13.00
CA GLY A 134 8.14 11.32 -12.49
C GLY A 134 9.57 11.30 -11.93
N ASP A 135 10.00 12.41 -11.35
CA ASP A 135 11.31 12.55 -10.72
C ASP A 135 11.25 12.13 -9.25
N VAL A 136 12.39 11.72 -8.68
CA VAL A 136 12.52 11.41 -7.26
C VAL A 136 13.66 12.23 -6.66
N TYR A 137 13.37 12.97 -5.59
CA TYR A 137 14.33 13.74 -4.83
C TYR A 137 14.48 13.17 -3.42
N VAL A 138 15.68 12.72 -3.06
CA VAL A 138 15.93 11.96 -1.83
C VAL A 138 16.70 12.80 -0.82
N GLU A 139 16.11 13.00 0.36
CA GLU A 139 16.63 13.79 1.47
C GLU A 139 16.89 12.96 2.74
N GLU A 140 16.87 11.61 2.64
CA GLU A 140 17.06 10.72 3.76
C GLU A 140 17.84 9.45 3.38
N ASP A 141 18.39 8.76 4.40
CA ASP A 141 19.17 7.54 4.24
C ASP A 141 18.32 6.33 3.83
N GLY A 142 18.96 5.39 3.12
CA GLY A 142 18.44 4.05 2.90
C GLY A 142 17.30 3.98 1.87
N PHE A 143 17.21 4.92 0.94
CA PHE A 143 16.27 4.85 -0.18
C PHE A 143 16.50 3.58 -1.01
N GLU A 144 15.44 2.85 -1.34
CA GLU A 144 15.54 1.57 -2.04
C GLU A 144 14.55 1.46 -3.20
N LEU A 145 15.06 1.02 -4.35
CA LEU A 145 14.25 0.55 -5.48
C LEU A 145 14.34 -0.98 -5.55
N PHE A 146 13.24 -1.67 -5.27
CA PHE A 146 13.17 -3.12 -5.32
C PHE A 146 12.27 -3.57 -6.47
N ASN A 147 12.83 -4.04 -7.55
CA ASN A 147 12.14 -4.37 -8.81
C ASN A 147 11.26 -3.23 -9.38
N ALA A 148 11.49 -2.01 -8.95
CA ALA A 148 10.71 -0.84 -9.33
C ALA A 148 11.41 -0.02 -10.40
N THR A 149 10.64 0.73 -11.18
CA THR A 149 11.15 1.65 -12.20
C THR A 149 10.81 3.10 -11.84
N VAL A 150 11.78 4.00 -11.97
CA VAL A 150 11.59 5.45 -11.98
C VAL A 150 11.85 5.94 -13.40
N THR A 151 10.88 6.62 -14.03
CA THR A 151 11.02 7.09 -15.44
C THR A 151 11.80 8.38 -15.55
N GLY A 152 11.76 9.22 -14.51
CA GLY A 152 12.49 10.48 -14.40
C GLY A 152 13.86 10.32 -13.76
N ASP A 153 14.37 11.44 -13.26
CA ASP A 153 15.67 11.53 -12.59
C ASP A 153 15.55 11.12 -11.11
N VAL A 154 16.63 10.54 -10.54
CA VAL A 154 16.77 10.35 -9.11
C VAL A 154 17.90 11.22 -8.59
N THR A 155 17.55 12.25 -7.84
CA THR A 155 18.52 13.21 -7.28
C THR A 155 18.57 13.08 -5.76
N PHE A 156 19.78 12.99 -5.22
CA PHE A 156 20.02 12.95 -3.78
C PHE A 156 20.48 14.32 -3.30
N SER A 157 19.97 14.79 -2.17
CA SER A 157 20.39 16.08 -1.59
C SER A 157 21.80 16.03 -0.99
N SER A 158 22.38 14.84 -0.84
CA SER A 158 23.77 14.66 -0.40
C SER A 158 24.40 13.36 -0.90
N GLN A 159 25.73 13.32 -0.94
CA GLN A 159 26.49 12.13 -1.28
C GLN A 159 26.28 10.99 -0.25
N GLU A 160 26.04 11.31 1.02
CA GLU A 160 25.76 10.35 2.10
C GLU A 160 24.50 9.55 1.81
N TYR A 161 23.41 10.21 1.40
CA TYR A 161 22.16 9.57 1.06
C TYR A 161 22.30 8.69 -0.19
N MET A 162 23.03 9.17 -1.20
CA MET A 162 23.32 8.37 -2.39
C MET A 162 24.13 7.12 -2.06
N ASP A 163 25.15 7.23 -1.18
CA ASP A 163 26.00 6.10 -0.78
C ASP A 163 25.23 5.05 0.04
N SER A 164 24.15 5.45 0.74
CA SER A 164 23.29 4.57 1.51
C SER A 164 22.17 3.91 0.70
N ALA A 165 21.92 4.42 -0.53
CA ALA A 165 20.80 3.96 -1.35
C ALA A 165 21.04 2.59 -1.97
N LEU A 166 19.97 1.82 -2.16
CA LEU A 166 19.96 0.49 -2.78
C LEU A 166 19.18 0.55 -4.10
N LEU A 167 19.89 0.78 -5.19
CA LEU A 167 19.29 0.92 -6.52
C LEU A 167 19.54 -0.27 -7.45
N ASP A 168 20.38 -1.23 -7.04
CA ASP A 168 20.86 -2.35 -7.89
C ASP A 168 19.73 -3.28 -8.38
N GLU A 169 18.63 -3.36 -7.66
CA GLU A 169 17.46 -4.19 -8.02
C GLU A 169 16.36 -3.40 -8.71
N GLY A 170 16.54 -2.07 -8.89
CA GLY A 170 15.61 -1.20 -9.60
C GLY A 170 16.13 -0.72 -10.95
N THR A 171 15.33 0.11 -11.59
CA THR A 171 15.66 0.78 -12.85
C THR A 171 15.41 2.27 -12.72
N VAL A 172 16.37 3.11 -13.08
CA VAL A 172 16.19 4.55 -13.27
C VAL A 172 16.41 4.82 -14.76
N GLU A 173 15.39 5.33 -15.45
CA GLU A 173 15.49 5.64 -16.88
C GLU A 173 16.16 6.99 -17.12
N GLY A 174 16.03 7.91 -16.16
CA GLY A 174 16.70 9.20 -16.13
C GLY A 174 18.13 9.14 -15.58
N GLU A 175 18.60 10.26 -15.06
CA GLU A 175 19.94 10.39 -14.46
C GLU A 175 19.89 10.15 -12.95
N VAL A 176 20.93 9.51 -12.40
CA VAL A 176 21.16 9.43 -10.94
C VAL A 176 22.25 10.43 -10.59
N SER A 177 21.94 11.39 -9.72
CA SER A 177 22.83 12.50 -9.40
C SER A 177 22.75 12.93 -7.94
N VAL A 178 23.69 13.76 -7.53
CA VAL A 178 23.68 14.47 -6.24
C VAL A 178 23.52 15.97 -6.52
N ASP A 179 22.65 16.61 -5.74
CA ASP A 179 22.47 18.07 -5.81
C ASP A 179 23.75 18.76 -5.28
N GLU A 180 24.29 19.74 -6.04
CA GLU A 180 25.55 20.45 -5.71
C GLU A 180 25.29 21.82 -5.04
#